data_cdffa4e89256c576b9ec2cd9f5d1c362
#
_entry.id   cdffa4e89256c576b9ec2cd9f5d1c362
#
_cell.length_a   1.000
_cell.length_b   1.000
_cell.length_c   1.000
_cell.angle_alpha   90.00
_cell.angle_beta   90.00
_cell.angle_gamma   90.00
#
_symmetry.space_group_name_H-M   'P 1'
#
loop_
_entity.id
_entity.type
_entity.pdbx_description
1 polymer ?
#
loop_
_entity_poly.entity_id
_entity_poly.type
_entity_poly.pdbx_seq_one_letter_code
_entity_poly.pdbx_strand_id
1 'polypeptide(L)'
;MRIDLPSPKKFHHIFEQTLGKPLSKKVSGITTDSRDVHENDLYIAISGENVDGHSFLPEVYKKGACAALVNKANHSLELEQLEVENTIKSIGTVANCWRNQFHIPIIGITGSNGKTSTKELLKHILSSKYDVHATEGNYNTSIGLPLTILKLSEYHGASILEMGANQPGDIELLCKIADPNYGLITNIAPAHLEGFGNIDNIAKTKGALFEHLSDGTSFVNIADHRIKNIKASGKIVTYGLTSNCDYPADLHHN
;
A
#
# COMPACT_ATOMS: atom_id res chain seq x y z
N MET A 1 -7.67 0.57 11.51
CA MET A 1 -7.12 1.84 10.91
C MET A 1 -8.26 2.68 10.38
N ARG A 2 -8.25 3.96 10.73
CA ARG A 2 -9.15 4.98 10.18
C ARG A 2 -8.34 6.06 9.46
N ILE A 3 -8.91 6.60 8.40
CA ILE A 3 -8.36 7.76 7.66
C ILE A 3 -9.45 8.80 7.42
N ASP A 4 -9.07 10.07 7.38
CA ASP A 4 -9.88 11.14 6.81
C ASP A 4 -9.60 11.25 5.32
N LEU A 5 -10.64 11.45 4.52
CA LEU A 5 -10.51 11.63 3.08
C LEU A 5 -10.11 13.06 2.76
N PRO A 6 -8.99 13.29 2.05
CA PRO A 6 -8.56 14.65 1.71
C PRO A 6 -9.53 15.37 0.75
N SER A 7 -10.28 14.62 -0.05
CA SER A 7 -11.29 15.15 -0.97
C SER A 7 -12.50 14.21 -1.07
N PRO A 8 -13.48 14.30 -0.16
CA PRO A 8 -14.67 13.45 -0.16
C PRO A 8 -15.44 13.44 -1.49
N LYS A 9 -15.62 14.58 -2.15
CA LYS A 9 -16.32 14.65 -3.44
C LYS A 9 -15.61 13.86 -4.54
N LYS A 10 -14.28 13.99 -4.63
CA LYS A 10 -13.45 13.27 -5.60
C LYS A 10 -13.48 11.77 -5.32
N PHE A 11 -13.43 11.40 -4.02
CA PHE A 11 -13.54 10.00 -3.61
C PHE A 11 -14.87 9.37 -4.04
N HIS A 12 -16.01 10.03 -3.80
CA HIS A 12 -17.32 9.55 -4.23
C HIS A 12 -17.37 9.26 -5.72
N HIS A 13 -16.90 10.18 -6.53
CA HIS A 13 -16.88 10.04 -7.99
C HIS A 13 -16.03 8.84 -8.43
N ILE A 14 -14.81 8.70 -7.89
CA ILE A 14 -13.91 7.58 -8.20
C ILE A 14 -14.51 6.26 -7.71
N PHE A 15 -15.06 6.24 -6.50
CA PHE A 15 -15.66 5.04 -5.91
C PHE A 15 -16.83 4.53 -6.77
N GLU A 16 -17.74 5.43 -7.15
CA GLU A 16 -18.89 5.10 -8.01
C GLU A 16 -18.44 4.61 -9.40
N GLN A 17 -17.52 5.32 -10.05
CA GLN A 17 -16.98 4.91 -11.34
C GLN A 17 -16.28 3.54 -11.28
N THR A 18 -15.57 3.27 -10.20
CA THR A 18 -14.77 2.04 -10.06
C THR A 18 -15.62 0.83 -9.73
N LEU A 19 -16.60 0.97 -8.83
CA LEU A 19 -17.40 -0.15 -8.32
C LEU A 19 -18.80 -0.23 -8.94
N GLY A 20 -19.22 0.79 -9.71
CA GLY A 20 -20.58 0.89 -10.24
C GLY A 20 -21.65 1.01 -9.15
N LYS A 21 -21.28 1.49 -7.95
CA LYS A 21 -22.12 1.56 -6.75
C LYS A 21 -22.05 2.97 -6.17
N PRO A 22 -23.13 3.77 -6.32
CA PRO A 22 -23.16 5.10 -5.74
C PRO A 22 -23.26 5.03 -4.22
N LEU A 23 -22.64 6.00 -3.56
CA LEU A 23 -22.81 6.26 -2.13
C LEU A 23 -23.93 7.29 -1.97
N SER A 24 -25.00 6.95 -1.26
CA SER A 24 -26.14 7.87 -1.06
C SER A 24 -25.83 9.00 -0.08
N LYS A 25 -24.89 8.77 0.84
CA LYS A 25 -24.46 9.72 1.86
C LYS A 25 -23.03 10.18 1.63
N LYS A 26 -22.72 11.39 2.09
CA LYS A 26 -21.35 11.94 2.00
C LYS A 26 -20.44 11.21 2.98
N VAL A 27 -19.46 10.48 2.45
CA VAL A 27 -18.41 9.84 3.23
C VAL A 27 -17.29 10.85 3.50
N SER A 28 -16.85 10.98 4.76
CA SER A 28 -15.75 11.87 5.17
C SER A 28 -14.48 11.11 5.57
N GLY A 29 -14.61 9.86 5.97
CA GLY A 29 -13.51 8.99 6.34
C GLY A 29 -13.76 7.54 5.98
N ILE A 30 -12.74 6.71 6.13
CA ILE A 30 -12.79 5.27 5.89
C ILE A 30 -12.15 4.55 7.07
N THR A 31 -12.78 3.49 7.55
CA THR A 31 -12.23 2.66 8.62
C THR A 31 -12.40 1.17 8.36
N THR A 32 -11.44 0.38 8.81
CA THR A 32 -11.50 -1.09 8.89
C THR A 32 -11.61 -1.58 10.34
N ASP A 33 -11.65 -0.67 11.31
CA ASP A 33 -11.68 -0.99 12.74
C ASP A 33 -13.00 -0.52 13.35
N SER A 34 -13.84 -1.46 13.81
CA SER A 34 -15.14 -1.15 14.42
C SER A 34 -15.05 -0.33 15.72
N ARG A 35 -13.87 -0.31 16.35
CA ARG A 35 -13.61 0.48 17.56
C ARG A 35 -13.38 1.95 17.26
N ASP A 36 -12.80 2.24 16.06
CA ASP A 36 -12.40 3.57 15.58
C ASP A 36 -13.30 3.97 14.40
N VAL A 37 -14.57 4.21 14.70
CA VAL A 37 -15.60 4.66 13.74
C VAL A 37 -16.04 6.06 14.14
N HIS A 38 -16.06 6.97 13.18
CA HIS A 38 -16.57 8.31 13.33
C HIS A 38 -17.81 8.54 12.46
N GLU A 39 -18.51 9.64 12.74
CA GLU A 39 -19.69 10.02 11.96
C GLU A 39 -19.33 10.23 10.47
N ASN A 40 -20.17 9.70 9.59
CA ASN A 40 -19.99 9.72 8.13
C ASN A 40 -18.78 8.90 7.62
N ASP A 41 -18.31 7.91 8.37
CA ASP A 41 -17.32 6.97 7.85
C ASP A 41 -17.95 5.91 6.95
N LEU A 42 -17.19 5.48 5.94
CA LEU A 42 -17.37 4.22 5.23
C LEU A 42 -16.62 3.12 5.98
N TYR A 43 -17.36 2.17 6.53
CA TYR A 43 -16.76 0.99 7.15
C TYR A 43 -16.45 -0.08 6.11
N ILE A 44 -15.25 -0.64 6.13
CA ILE A 44 -14.86 -1.78 5.29
C ILE A 44 -14.93 -3.06 6.14
N ALA A 45 -15.94 -3.88 5.91
CA ALA A 45 -16.05 -5.17 6.59
C ALA A 45 -15.05 -6.16 5.99
N ILE A 46 -14.13 -6.67 6.79
CA ILE A 46 -13.10 -7.62 6.38
C ILE A 46 -13.31 -8.92 7.12
N SER A 47 -13.47 -10.02 6.39
CA SER A 47 -13.47 -11.37 6.97
C SER A 47 -12.03 -11.84 7.14
N GLY A 48 -11.56 -11.94 8.37
CA GLY A 48 -10.28 -12.51 8.75
C GLY A 48 -10.40 -13.95 9.26
N GLU A 49 -9.28 -14.60 9.53
CA GLU A 49 -9.24 -15.98 10.03
C GLU A 49 -9.93 -16.15 11.40
N ASN A 50 -9.79 -15.17 12.29
CA ASN A 50 -10.30 -15.25 13.67
C ASN A 50 -11.53 -14.36 13.92
N VAL A 51 -11.74 -13.35 13.10
CA VAL A 51 -12.79 -12.34 13.31
C VAL A 51 -13.41 -11.96 11.97
N ASP A 52 -14.73 -11.99 11.90
CA ASP A 52 -15.48 -11.47 10.76
C ASP A 52 -15.96 -10.04 11.03
N GLY A 53 -15.46 -9.08 10.26
CA GLY A 53 -15.82 -7.67 10.33
C GLY A 53 -17.32 -7.42 10.10
N HIS A 54 -18.02 -8.31 9.41
CA HIS A 54 -19.47 -8.18 9.19
C HIS A 54 -20.27 -8.30 10.49
N SER A 55 -19.75 -8.99 11.50
CA SER A 55 -20.41 -9.10 12.82
C SER A 55 -20.53 -7.76 13.55
N PHE A 56 -19.72 -6.77 13.18
CA PHE A 56 -19.71 -5.44 13.80
C PHE A 56 -20.60 -4.42 13.09
N LEU A 57 -21.31 -4.77 12.02
CA LEU A 57 -22.19 -3.84 11.29
C LEU A 57 -23.21 -3.11 12.20
N PRO A 58 -23.87 -3.78 13.17
CA PRO A 58 -24.78 -3.08 14.08
C PRO A 58 -24.08 -2.07 14.99
N GLU A 59 -22.83 -2.37 15.40
CA GLU A 59 -22.03 -1.49 16.26
C GLU A 59 -21.56 -0.26 15.48
N VAL A 60 -20.98 -0.45 14.29
CA VAL A 60 -20.47 0.65 13.48
C VAL A 60 -21.58 1.59 13.03
N TYR A 61 -22.79 1.07 12.76
CA TYR A 61 -23.97 1.88 12.49
C TYR A 61 -24.33 2.79 13.66
N LYS A 62 -24.37 2.24 14.88
CA LYS A 62 -24.63 3.00 16.10
C LYS A 62 -23.59 4.09 16.38
N LYS A 63 -22.34 3.88 15.94
CA LYS A 63 -21.23 4.84 16.06
C LYS A 63 -21.24 5.92 14.97
N GLY A 64 -22.16 5.85 14.00
CA GLY A 64 -22.32 6.90 12.97
C GLY A 64 -21.70 6.59 11.62
N ALA A 65 -21.27 5.34 11.36
CA ALA A 65 -20.93 4.95 10.00
C ALA A 65 -22.13 5.21 9.08
N CYS A 66 -21.89 5.88 7.96
CA CYS A 66 -22.96 6.20 7.02
C CYS A 66 -23.16 5.11 5.95
N ALA A 67 -22.11 4.34 5.66
CA ALA A 67 -22.15 3.22 4.73
C ALA A 67 -21.16 2.12 5.13
N ALA A 68 -21.33 0.91 4.61
CA ALA A 68 -20.38 -0.18 4.74
C ALA A 68 -20.14 -0.87 3.40
N LEU A 69 -18.88 -1.19 3.10
CA LEU A 69 -18.50 -2.10 2.04
C LEU A 69 -18.46 -3.52 2.61
N VAL A 70 -19.23 -4.43 2.04
CA VAL A 70 -19.47 -5.78 2.59
C VAL A 70 -19.37 -6.84 1.52
N ASN A 71 -19.07 -8.09 1.91
CA ASN A 71 -19.18 -9.25 1.00
C ASN A 71 -20.62 -9.77 0.93
N LYS A 72 -21.38 -9.60 2.01
CA LYS A 72 -22.78 -10.00 2.09
C LYS A 72 -23.56 -9.00 2.93
N ALA A 73 -24.61 -8.45 2.36
CA ALA A 73 -25.45 -7.48 3.05
C ALA A 73 -26.32 -8.12 4.14
N ASN A 74 -26.48 -7.40 5.24
CA ASN A 74 -27.46 -7.69 6.29
C ASN A 74 -28.66 -6.75 6.13
N HIS A 75 -29.69 -7.21 5.46
CA HIS A 75 -30.89 -6.43 5.14
C HIS A 75 -31.77 -6.08 6.37
N SER A 76 -31.43 -6.56 7.56
CA SER A 76 -32.12 -6.16 8.79
C SER A 76 -31.63 -4.83 9.38
N LEU A 77 -30.55 -4.24 8.79
CA LEU A 77 -29.96 -2.98 9.25
C LEU A 77 -30.27 -1.86 8.25
N GLU A 78 -30.56 -0.68 8.79
CA GLU A 78 -30.78 0.54 7.99
C GLU A 78 -29.49 1.18 7.48
N LEU A 79 -28.32 0.63 7.86
CA LEU A 79 -27.02 1.04 7.30
C LEU A 79 -26.97 0.78 5.80
N GLU A 80 -26.58 1.78 5.00
CA GLU A 80 -26.30 1.58 3.59
C GLU A 80 -25.16 0.56 3.43
N GLN A 81 -25.40 -0.51 2.69
CA GLN A 81 -24.44 -1.60 2.49
C GLN A 81 -24.20 -1.81 1.01
N LEU A 82 -22.94 -1.69 0.61
CA LEU A 82 -22.50 -1.86 -0.76
C LEU A 82 -21.85 -3.25 -0.87
N GLU A 83 -22.60 -4.19 -1.43
CA GLU A 83 -22.15 -5.58 -1.53
C GLU A 83 -21.19 -5.75 -2.71
N VAL A 84 -20.01 -6.35 -2.44
CA VAL A 84 -18.97 -6.66 -3.41
C VAL A 84 -18.43 -8.08 -3.20
N GLU A 85 -17.87 -8.69 -4.23
CA GLU A 85 -17.29 -10.03 -4.14
C GLU A 85 -16.16 -10.11 -3.08
N ASN A 86 -15.29 -9.10 -3.04
CA ASN A 86 -14.16 -9.05 -2.11
C ASN A 86 -13.87 -7.59 -1.70
N THR A 87 -14.09 -7.28 -0.43
CA THR A 87 -13.94 -5.90 0.10
C THR A 87 -12.52 -5.39 0.02
N ILE A 88 -11.50 -6.25 0.29
CA ILE A 88 -10.07 -5.89 0.23
C ILE A 88 -9.68 -5.58 -1.23
N LYS A 89 -10.06 -6.42 -2.17
CA LYS A 89 -9.79 -6.20 -3.59
C LYS A 89 -10.48 -4.95 -4.11
N SER A 90 -11.74 -4.74 -3.72
CA SER A 90 -12.53 -3.59 -4.16
C SER A 90 -11.93 -2.27 -3.67
N ILE A 91 -11.57 -2.17 -2.38
CA ILE A 91 -10.92 -0.95 -1.88
C ILE A 91 -9.52 -0.76 -2.46
N GLY A 92 -8.80 -1.84 -2.76
CA GLY A 92 -7.52 -1.80 -3.48
C GLY A 92 -7.67 -1.22 -4.88
N THR A 93 -8.71 -1.62 -5.62
CA THR A 93 -9.01 -1.06 -6.95
C THR A 93 -9.37 0.41 -6.88
N VAL A 94 -10.19 0.83 -5.90
CA VAL A 94 -10.53 2.25 -5.67
C VAL A 94 -9.26 3.05 -5.35
N ALA A 95 -8.38 2.51 -4.50
CA ALA A 95 -7.12 3.15 -4.15
C ALA A 95 -6.18 3.30 -5.36
N ASN A 96 -6.13 2.31 -6.25
CA ASN A 96 -5.36 2.43 -7.50
C ASN A 96 -5.94 3.52 -8.41
N CYS A 97 -7.26 3.57 -8.61
CA CYS A 97 -7.90 4.64 -9.37
C CYS A 97 -7.65 6.03 -8.73
N TRP A 98 -7.63 6.11 -7.40
CA TRP A 98 -7.27 7.33 -6.67
C TRP A 98 -5.81 7.72 -6.91
N ARG A 99 -4.87 6.76 -6.77
CA ARG A 99 -3.45 6.97 -7.02
C ARG A 99 -3.17 7.51 -8.41
N ASN A 100 -3.86 7.01 -9.42
CA ASN A 100 -3.70 7.40 -10.83
C ASN A 100 -4.12 8.85 -11.13
N GLN A 101 -4.73 9.54 -10.16
CA GLN A 101 -4.99 10.98 -10.26
C GLN A 101 -3.75 11.85 -9.97
N PHE A 102 -2.65 11.26 -9.53
CA PHE A 102 -1.46 11.99 -9.10
C PHE A 102 -0.24 11.61 -9.95
N HIS A 103 0.36 12.62 -10.60
CA HIS A 103 1.54 12.48 -11.45
C HIS A 103 2.81 12.88 -10.69
N ILE A 104 3.03 12.25 -9.55
CA ILE A 104 4.18 12.47 -8.66
C ILE A 104 5.03 11.20 -8.57
N PRO A 105 6.30 11.29 -8.14
CA PRO A 105 7.10 10.12 -7.80
C PRO A 105 6.41 9.24 -6.75
N ILE A 106 6.15 7.99 -7.11
CA ILE A 106 5.65 6.95 -6.22
C ILE A 106 6.76 5.91 -6.04
N ILE A 107 7.30 5.82 -4.84
CA ILE A 107 8.46 5.00 -4.54
C ILE A 107 8.02 3.79 -3.72
N GLY A 108 8.08 2.60 -4.30
CA GLY A 108 7.85 1.33 -3.61
C GLY A 108 9.11 0.86 -2.90
N ILE A 109 9.00 0.52 -1.62
CA ILE A 109 10.11 -0.04 -0.84
C ILE A 109 9.69 -1.39 -0.26
N THR A 110 10.41 -2.44 -0.62
CA THR A 110 10.28 -3.76 0.00
C THR A 110 11.64 -4.28 0.50
N GLY A 111 11.65 -5.45 1.10
CA GLY A 111 12.85 -6.10 1.62
C GLY A 111 12.53 -6.94 2.86
N SER A 112 13.47 -7.78 3.28
CA SER A 112 13.31 -8.58 4.50
C SER A 112 13.41 -7.70 5.74
N ASN A 113 14.42 -6.83 5.81
CA ASN A 113 14.68 -5.92 6.92
C ASN A 113 14.97 -4.51 6.40
N GLY A 114 14.87 -3.50 7.28
CA GLY A 114 15.28 -2.12 6.98
C GLY A 114 14.32 -1.29 6.12
N LYS A 115 13.15 -1.82 5.73
CA LYS A 115 12.14 -1.09 4.95
C LYS A 115 11.76 0.24 5.62
N THR A 116 11.33 0.19 6.86
CA THR A 116 10.88 1.37 7.62
C THR A 116 12.00 2.37 7.82
N SER A 117 13.22 1.91 8.17
CA SER A 117 14.38 2.80 8.32
C SER A 117 14.72 3.50 7.01
N THR A 118 14.73 2.77 5.89
CA THR A 118 14.97 3.33 4.56
C THR A 118 13.87 4.32 4.17
N LYS A 119 12.62 4.00 4.43
CA LYS A 119 11.47 4.88 4.20
C LYS A 119 11.62 6.20 4.98
N GLU A 120 11.96 6.13 6.27
CA GLU A 120 12.09 7.34 7.11
C GLU A 120 13.28 8.20 6.67
N LEU A 121 14.43 7.60 6.34
CA LEU A 121 15.59 8.32 5.81
C LEU A 121 15.27 9.03 4.49
N LEU A 122 14.62 8.30 3.57
CA LEU A 122 14.22 8.87 2.28
C LEU A 122 13.17 9.97 2.44
N LYS A 123 12.19 9.78 3.33
CA LYS A 123 11.22 10.81 3.69
C LYS A 123 11.92 12.06 4.20
N HIS A 124 12.86 11.92 5.14
CA HIS A 124 13.60 13.05 5.69
C HIS A 124 14.34 13.83 4.60
N ILE A 125 15.04 13.13 3.71
CA ILE A 125 15.80 13.76 2.61
C ILE A 125 14.86 14.47 1.64
N LEU A 126 13.79 13.81 1.18
CA LEU A 126 12.86 14.37 0.21
C LEU A 126 12.03 15.53 0.79
N SER A 127 11.79 15.52 2.10
CA SER A 127 11.05 16.60 2.79
C SER A 127 11.78 17.95 2.78
N SER A 128 13.06 17.99 2.39
CA SER A 128 13.78 19.24 2.15
C SER A 128 13.24 20.01 0.91
N LYS A 129 12.51 19.32 0.02
CA LYS A 129 12.04 19.88 -1.24
C LYS A 129 10.55 19.65 -1.50
N TYR A 130 9.98 18.59 -0.97
CA TYR A 130 8.61 18.14 -1.27
C TYR A 130 7.80 17.99 0.03
N ASP A 131 6.49 18.16 -0.07
CA ASP A 131 5.57 17.59 0.91
C ASP A 131 5.45 16.10 0.62
N VAL A 132 5.97 15.26 1.54
CA VAL A 132 6.16 13.83 1.30
C VAL A 132 5.08 13.01 1.99
N HIS A 133 4.26 12.35 1.20
CA HIS A 133 3.39 11.29 1.67
C HIS A 133 4.18 10.00 1.92
N ALA A 134 3.89 9.28 3.01
CA ALA A 134 4.56 8.02 3.29
C ALA A 134 3.68 7.05 4.08
N THR A 135 3.95 5.75 3.95
CA THR A 135 3.31 4.72 4.80
C THR A 135 3.59 5.01 6.28
N GLU A 136 2.55 5.07 7.08
CA GLU A 136 2.61 5.22 8.54
C GLU A 136 2.54 3.85 9.22
N GLY A 137 3.29 3.67 10.30
CA GLY A 137 3.29 2.42 11.06
C GLY A 137 3.54 1.20 10.19
N ASN A 138 2.71 0.18 10.33
CA ASN A 138 2.76 -1.09 9.58
C ASN A 138 1.65 -1.22 8.51
N TYR A 139 1.11 -0.11 8.02
CA TYR A 139 0.05 -0.11 7.00
C TYR A 139 0.58 -0.38 5.60
N ASN A 140 1.32 -1.48 5.46
CA ASN A 140 2.12 -1.89 4.31
C ASN A 140 1.61 -3.19 3.63
N THR A 141 0.40 -3.63 3.97
CA THR A 141 -0.24 -4.85 3.45
C THR A 141 -1.41 -4.52 2.52
N SER A 142 -2.05 -5.54 1.93
CA SER A 142 -3.24 -5.41 1.09
C SER A 142 -4.44 -4.70 1.75
N ILE A 143 -4.45 -4.60 3.07
CA ILE A 143 -5.47 -3.85 3.83
C ILE A 143 -4.99 -2.42 4.10
N GLY A 144 -3.76 -2.24 4.57
CA GLY A 144 -3.26 -0.94 5.01
C GLY A 144 -2.81 -0.04 3.87
N LEU A 145 -2.18 -0.60 2.83
CA LEU A 145 -1.68 0.17 1.69
C LEU A 145 -2.77 0.94 0.93
N PRO A 146 -3.97 0.35 0.64
CA PRO A 146 -5.07 1.11 0.04
C PRO A 146 -5.46 2.34 0.85
N LEU A 147 -5.61 2.19 2.17
CA LEU A 147 -5.97 3.30 3.05
C LEU A 147 -4.85 4.36 3.11
N THR A 148 -3.59 3.93 3.10
CA THR A 148 -2.45 4.84 2.97
C THR A 148 -2.56 5.66 1.68
N ILE A 149 -2.79 5.01 0.54
CA ILE A 149 -2.90 5.67 -0.77
C ILE A 149 -4.08 6.65 -0.83
N LEU A 150 -5.21 6.33 -0.23
CA LEU A 150 -6.38 7.21 -0.18
C LEU A 150 -6.16 8.50 0.64
N LYS A 151 -5.06 8.60 1.41
CA LYS A 151 -4.60 9.84 2.05
C LYS A 151 -3.82 10.76 1.10
N LEU A 152 -3.44 10.31 -0.11
CA LEU A 152 -2.80 11.19 -1.09
C LEU A 152 -3.67 12.39 -1.43
N SER A 153 -3.03 13.55 -1.49
CA SER A 153 -3.66 14.84 -1.84
C SER A 153 -2.82 15.61 -2.85
N GLU A 154 -3.36 16.68 -3.39
CA GLU A 154 -2.69 17.53 -4.38
C GLU A 154 -1.49 18.30 -3.82
N TYR A 155 -1.34 18.36 -2.50
CA TYR A 155 -0.20 19.02 -1.85
C TYR A 155 1.06 18.16 -1.87
N HIS A 156 0.92 16.83 -1.97
CA HIS A 156 2.07 15.92 -1.95
C HIS A 156 2.86 15.98 -3.26
N GLY A 157 4.18 16.18 -3.14
CA GLY A 157 5.11 16.19 -4.26
C GLY A 157 5.83 14.85 -4.48
N ALA A 158 5.73 13.92 -3.52
CA ALA A 158 6.24 12.55 -3.62
C ALA A 158 5.50 11.62 -2.67
N SER A 159 5.50 10.32 -2.96
CA SER A 159 4.94 9.29 -2.07
C SER A 159 5.91 8.12 -1.89
N ILE A 160 6.12 7.69 -0.65
CA ILE A 160 6.97 6.56 -0.30
C ILE A 160 6.11 5.48 0.33
N LEU A 161 5.95 4.36 -0.37
CA LEU A 161 5.08 3.27 0.01
C LEU A 161 5.88 2.05 0.44
N GLU A 162 5.85 1.74 1.74
CA GLU A 162 6.40 0.50 2.27
C GLU A 162 5.50 -0.67 1.86
N MET A 163 6.08 -1.74 1.32
CA MET A 163 5.40 -2.93 0.84
C MET A 163 5.86 -4.16 1.62
N GLY A 164 5.00 -4.65 2.50
CA GLY A 164 5.20 -5.85 3.29
C GLY A 164 4.73 -7.10 2.55
N ALA A 165 5.38 -8.24 2.80
CA ALA A 165 4.95 -9.53 2.26
C ALA A 165 5.18 -10.64 3.26
N ASN A 166 4.22 -11.54 3.39
CA ASN A 166 4.25 -12.74 4.22
C ASN A 166 4.17 -14.03 3.38
N GLN A 167 3.71 -13.94 2.14
CA GLN A 167 3.52 -15.06 1.22
C GLN A 167 3.79 -14.67 -0.23
N PRO A 168 3.99 -15.65 -1.14
CA PRO A 168 4.10 -15.41 -2.57
C PRO A 168 2.89 -14.65 -3.12
N GLY A 169 3.15 -13.69 -4.05
CA GLY A 169 2.13 -12.87 -4.69
C GLY A 169 1.79 -11.55 -3.96
N ASP A 170 2.16 -11.40 -2.67
CA ASP A 170 1.83 -10.19 -1.91
C ASP A 170 2.40 -8.92 -2.57
N ILE A 171 3.68 -8.90 -2.95
CA ILE A 171 4.30 -7.71 -3.57
C ILE A 171 3.69 -7.42 -4.94
N GLU A 172 3.39 -8.44 -5.74
CA GLU A 172 2.70 -8.26 -7.02
C GLU A 172 1.34 -7.56 -6.83
N LEU A 173 0.56 -8.00 -5.84
CA LEU A 173 -0.72 -7.37 -5.50
C LEU A 173 -0.53 -5.91 -5.06
N LEU A 174 0.44 -5.64 -4.18
CA LEU A 174 0.71 -4.28 -3.70
C LEU A 174 1.20 -3.36 -4.83
N CYS A 175 1.99 -3.87 -5.76
CA CYS A 175 2.39 -3.14 -6.96
C CYS A 175 1.20 -2.79 -7.86
N LYS A 176 0.24 -3.70 -8.05
CA LYS A 176 -0.99 -3.42 -8.80
C LYS A 176 -1.84 -2.31 -8.15
N ILE A 177 -1.82 -2.23 -6.82
CA ILE A 177 -2.56 -1.19 -6.07
C ILE A 177 -1.82 0.15 -6.12
N ALA A 178 -0.53 0.14 -5.83
CA ALA A 178 0.28 1.35 -5.67
C ALA A 178 0.77 1.94 -6.99
N ASP A 179 0.94 1.10 -8.00
CA ASP A 179 1.52 1.42 -9.31
C ASP A 179 2.76 2.33 -9.18
N PRO A 180 3.83 1.85 -8.50
CA PRO A 180 5.03 2.64 -8.26
C PRO A 180 5.79 2.88 -9.57
N ASN A 181 6.46 4.05 -9.68
CA ASN A 181 7.36 4.34 -10.80
C ASN A 181 8.84 4.34 -10.39
N TYR A 182 9.11 4.14 -9.09
CA TYR A 182 10.43 3.88 -8.53
C TYR A 182 10.36 2.71 -7.55
N GLY A 183 11.38 1.87 -7.51
CA GLY A 183 11.41 0.73 -6.61
C GLY A 183 12.77 0.45 -6.00
N LEU A 184 12.75 0.05 -4.73
CA LEU A 184 13.93 -0.31 -3.96
C LEU A 184 13.67 -1.59 -3.17
N ILE A 185 14.60 -2.55 -3.26
CA ILE A 185 14.64 -3.74 -2.39
C ILE A 185 15.82 -3.55 -1.43
N THR A 186 15.53 -3.45 -0.13
CA THR A 186 16.57 -3.15 0.88
C THR A 186 17.55 -4.31 1.05
N ASN A 187 17.07 -5.51 1.26
CA ASN A 187 17.83 -6.76 1.33
C ASN A 187 16.95 -7.99 1.15
N ILE A 188 17.58 -9.15 0.88
CA ILE A 188 16.95 -10.46 0.87
C ILE A 188 17.60 -11.32 1.96
N ALA A 189 16.85 -11.58 3.03
CA ALA A 189 17.27 -12.42 4.15
C ALA A 189 16.13 -13.36 4.57
N PRO A 190 16.43 -14.47 5.29
CA PRO A 190 15.41 -15.35 5.85
C PRO A 190 14.45 -14.57 6.76
N ALA A 191 13.19 -14.49 6.36
CA ALA A 191 12.11 -13.85 7.10
C ALA A 191 10.79 -14.52 6.70
N HIS A 192 9.86 -14.70 7.63
CA HIS A 192 8.55 -15.31 7.38
C HIS A 192 8.63 -16.65 6.61
N LEU A 193 9.59 -17.51 6.97
CA LEU A 193 9.84 -18.78 6.26
C LEU A 193 8.64 -19.71 6.27
N GLU A 194 7.76 -19.63 7.27
CA GLU A 194 6.50 -20.38 7.33
C GLU A 194 5.60 -20.09 6.12
N GLY A 195 5.53 -18.82 5.69
CA GLY A 195 4.72 -18.41 4.53
C GLY A 195 5.44 -18.57 3.18
N PHE A 196 6.77 -18.40 3.15
CA PHE A 196 7.55 -18.47 1.91
C PHE A 196 8.17 -19.83 1.61
N GLY A 197 8.35 -20.66 2.61
CA GLY A 197 9.03 -21.95 2.50
C GLY A 197 10.55 -21.87 2.41
N ASN A 198 11.09 -20.99 1.55
CA ASN A 198 12.53 -20.82 1.35
C ASN A 198 12.90 -19.39 0.93
N ILE A 199 14.22 -19.10 0.93
CA ILE A 199 14.75 -17.77 0.61
C ILE A 199 14.59 -17.38 -0.88
N ASP A 200 14.55 -18.35 -1.79
CA ASP A 200 14.39 -18.08 -3.21
C ASP A 200 12.97 -17.60 -3.51
N ASN A 201 11.97 -18.13 -2.81
CA ASN A 201 10.61 -17.63 -2.87
C ASN A 201 10.50 -16.20 -2.30
N ILE A 202 11.28 -15.87 -1.25
CA ILE A 202 11.37 -14.50 -0.72
C ILE A 202 11.95 -13.57 -1.79
N ALA A 203 13.07 -13.97 -2.43
CA ALA A 203 13.70 -13.20 -3.49
C ALA A 203 12.75 -13.00 -4.68
N LYS A 204 12.08 -14.07 -5.14
CA LYS A 204 11.09 -14.01 -6.22
C LYS A 204 9.93 -13.09 -5.87
N THR A 205 9.34 -13.23 -4.67
CA THR A 205 8.21 -12.39 -4.27
C THR A 205 8.59 -10.91 -4.23
N LYS A 206 9.73 -10.57 -3.63
CA LYS A 206 10.18 -9.17 -3.56
C LYS A 206 10.63 -8.65 -4.92
N GLY A 207 11.15 -9.52 -5.78
CA GLY A 207 11.53 -9.22 -7.17
C GLY A 207 10.38 -8.74 -8.03
N ALA A 208 9.14 -9.10 -7.70
CA ALA A 208 7.94 -8.61 -8.39
C ALA A 208 7.86 -7.08 -8.44
N LEU A 209 8.45 -6.37 -7.46
CA LEU A 209 8.57 -4.91 -7.51
C LEU A 209 9.40 -4.45 -8.72
N PHE A 210 10.55 -5.07 -8.97
CA PHE A 210 11.40 -4.70 -10.12
C PHE A 210 10.79 -5.14 -11.45
N GLU A 211 10.08 -6.26 -11.47
CA GLU A 211 9.36 -6.73 -12.66
C GLU A 211 8.22 -5.78 -13.06
N HIS A 212 7.55 -5.17 -12.07
CA HIS A 212 6.47 -4.20 -12.29
C HIS A 212 6.96 -2.90 -12.94
N LEU A 213 8.21 -2.51 -12.73
CA LEU A 213 8.79 -1.22 -13.14
C LEU A 213 9.27 -1.22 -14.61
N SER A 214 8.48 -1.72 -15.55
CA SER A 214 8.85 -1.76 -16.97
C SER A 214 9.14 -0.37 -17.57
N ASP A 215 8.40 0.63 -17.15
CA ASP A 215 8.56 2.03 -17.54
C ASP A 215 9.12 2.91 -16.40
N GLY A 216 9.51 2.28 -15.30
CA GLY A 216 10.00 2.93 -14.09
C GLY A 216 11.52 2.78 -13.89
N THR A 217 11.96 3.06 -12.66
CA THR A 217 13.36 2.97 -12.25
C THR A 217 13.53 2.05 -11.05
N SER A 218 14.35 1.02 -11.20
CA SER A 218 14.76 0.08 -10.15
C SER A 218 16.10 0.50 -9.55
N PHE A 219 16.15 0.73 -8.23
CA PHE A 219 17.39 0.95 -7.49
C PHE A 219 17.92 -0.37 -6.96
N VAL A 220 19.01 -0.85 -7.57
CA VAL A 220 19.56 -2.20 -7.35
C VAL A 220 20.81 -2.15 -6.48
N ASN A 221 20.72 -2.73 -5.28
CA ASN A 221 21.87 -2.93 -4.40
C ASN A 221 22.73 -4.08 -4.94
N ILE A 222 23.83 -3.78 -5.59
CA ILE A 222 24.73 -4.80 -6.15
C ILE A 222 25.65 -5.45 -5.10
N ALA A 223 25.69 -4.94 -3.87
CA ALA A 223 26.38 -5.58 -2.75
C ALA A 223 25.58 -6.78 -2.18
N ASP A 224 24.28 -6.83 -2.39
CA ASP A 224 23.45 -8.02 -2.09
C ASP A 224 23.39 -8.92 -3.33
N HIS A 225 24.03 -10.09 -3.27
CA HIS A 225 24.14 -11.02 -4.40
C HIS A 225 22.78 -11.55 -4.90
N ARG A 226 21.74 -11.59 -4.01
CA ARG A 226 20.40 -12.01 -4.39
C ARG A 226 19.68 -10.91 -5.14
N ILE A 227 19.76 -9.67 -4.65
CA ILE A 227 19.15 -8.51 -5.31
C ILE A 227 19.78 -8.29 -6.68
N LYS A 228 21.11 -8.39 -6.77
CA LYS A 228 21.84 -8.26 -8.04
C LYS A 228 21.36 -9.22 -9.13
N ASN A 229 20.90 -10.41 -8.74
CA ASN A 229 20.43 -11.45 -9.65
C ASN A 229 18.92 -11.38 -9.95
N ILE A 230 18.17 -10.48 -9.30
CA ILE A 230 16.76 -10.25 -9.63
C ILE A 230 16.67 -9.55 -10.97
N LYS A 231 15.86 -10.09 -11.86
CA LYS A 231 15.57 -9.44 -13.15
C LYS A 231 14.80 -8.14 -12.88
N ALA A 232 15.40 -7.02 -13.25
CA ALA A 232 14.76 -5.73 -13.24
C ALA A 232 14.30 -5.36 -14.65
N SER A 233 13.13 -4.73 -14.75
CA SER A 233 12.58 -4.15 -15.97
C SER A 233 12.80 -2.63 -15.95
N GLY A 234 12.74 -1.98 -17.11
CA GLY A 234 12.89 -0.52 -17.21
C GLY A 234 14.31 -0.01 -16.93
N LYS A 235 14.40 1.20 -16.35
CA LYS A 235 15.70 1.83 -16.03
C LYS A 235 16.26 1.21 -14.74
N ILE A 236 17.56 0.88 -14.78
CA ILE A 236 18.29 0.36 -13.61
C ILE A 236 19.27 1.43 -13.15
N VAL A 237 19.29 1.69 -11.86
CA VAL A 237 20.29 2.50 -11.16
C VAL A 237 20.92 1.62 -10.09
N THR A 238 22.22 1.43 -10.17
CA THR A 238 22.97 0.55 -9.27
C THR A 238 23.65 1.32 -8.16
N TYR A 239 23.70 0.73 -6.97
CA TYR A 239 24.46 1.26 -5.83
C TYR A 239 25.07 0.12 -5.02
N GLY A 240 26.12 0.42 -4.24
CA GLY A 240 26.78 -0.58 -3.40
C GLY A 240 28.17 -0.18 -2.95
N LEU A 241 28.89 -1.15 -2.35
CA LEU A 241 30.25 -0.97 -1.78
C LEU A 241 31.36 -1.25 -2.79
N THR A 242 31.14 -1.01 -4.07
CA THR A 242 32.10 -1.28 -5.14
C THR A 242 32.11 -0.13 -6.12
N SER A 243 33.28 0.14 -6.71
CA SER A 243 33.44 1.18 -7.74
C SER A 243 32.69 0.90 -9.06
N ASN A 244 32.17 -0.31 -9.25
CA ASN A 244 31.51 -0.74 -10.49
C ASN A 244 30.00 -0.56 -10.44
N CYS A 245 29.49 0.51 -9.82
CA CYS A 245 28.08 0.89 -9.80
C CYS A 245 27.92 2.39 -10.02
N ASP A 246 26.67 2.81 -10.31
CA ASP A 246 26.36 4.22 -10.58
C ASP A 246 26.61 5.12 -9.34
N TYR A 247 26.33 4.56 -8.16
CA TYR A 247 26.50 5.25 -6.86
C TYR A 247 27.32 4.38 -5.90
N PRO A 248 28.66 4.44 -5.96
CA PRO A 248 29.52 3.72 -5.03
C PRO A 248 29.49 4.39 -3.64
N ALA A 249 29.60 3.55 -2.60
CA ALA A 249 29.78 4.00 -1.23
C ALA A 249 31.05 3.39 -0.63
N ASP A 250 31.87 4.20 0.04
CA ASP A 250 33.06 3.76 0.76
C ASP A 250 32.77 3.66 2.25
N LEU A 251 33.17 2.55 2.88
CA LEU A 251 33.11 2.38 4.32
C LEU A 251 34.44 2.87 4.92
N HIS A 252 34.39 4.00 5.60
CA HIS A 252 35.50 4.43 6.43
C HIS A 252 35.32 3.90 7.86
N HIS A 253 36.18 2.98 8.28
CA HIS A 253 36.28 2.58 9.68
C HIS A 253 37.12 3.63 10.41
N ASN A 254 36.49 4.37 11.31
CA ASN A 254 37.20 5.23 12.28
C ASN A 254 37.64 4.42 13.49
#